data_f1685232be39edb4b99383a4c8e855fa
#
_entry.id   f1685232be39edb4b99383a4c8e855fa
#
_cell.length_a   1.000
_cell.length_b   1.000
_cell.length_c   1.000
_cell.angle_alpha   90.00
_cell.angle_beta   90.00
_cell.angle_gamma   90.00
#
_symmetry.space_group_name_H-M   'P 1'
#
loop_
_entity.id
_entity.type
_entity.pdbx_description
1 polymer ?
#
loop_
_entity_poly.entity_id
_entity_poly.type
_entity_poly.pdbx_seq_one_letter_code
_entity_poly.pdbx_strand_id
1 'polypeptide(L)'
;PVLIFGANWCPDCRILSAVLDLQTVTKYMEDNFEILYIDLGRYDINMSLMEFFDIMPQQGIPRVVILNKDKEVLNIKDTGEWTTARSRTKQEIFNYFQEYKE
;
A
#
# COMPACT_ATOMS: atom_id res chain seq x y z
N PRO A 1 -4.72 -8.54 6.20
CA PRO A 1 -4.50 -7.10 6.34
C PRO A 1 -3.60 -6.54 5.26
N VAL A 2 -3.76 -5.25 4.99
CA VAL A 2 -2.96 -4.51 4.04
C VAL A 2 -2.25 -3.40 4.78
N LEU A 3 -0.92 -3.39 4.73
CA LEU A 3 -0.11 -2.33 5.32
C LEU A 3 0.32 -1.38 4.21
N ILE A 4 0.05 -0.09 4.37
CA ILE A 4 0.43 0.92 3.38
C ILE A 4 1.40 1.88 4.04
N PHE A 5 2.66 1.81 3.62
CA PHE A 5 3.73 2.68 4.09
C PHE A 5 3.80 3.92 3.22
N GLY A 6 3.67 5.08 3.82
CA GLY A 6 3.69 6.32 3.05
C GLY A 6 3.89 7.55 3.91
N ALA A 7 3.69 8.72 3.30
CA ALA A 7 3.84 10.00 3.96
C ALA A 7 2.99 11.06 3.27
N ASN A 8 2.62 12.10 4.01
CA ASN A 8 1.76 13.17 3.50
C ASN A 8 2.40 13.99 2.37
N TRP A 9 3.72 14.07 2.35
CA TRP A 9 4.44 14.84 1.34
C TRP A 9 4.63 14.09 0.03
N CYS A 10 4.33 12.80 0.01
CA CYS A 10 4.58 11.92 -1.15
C CYS A 10 3.40 11.99 -2.13
N PRO A 11 3.60 12.49 -3.37
CA PRO A 11 2.51 12.59 -4.34
C PRO A 11 1.88 11.24 -4.70
N ASP A 12 2.69 10.20 -4.90
CA ASP A 12 2.18 8.88 -5.25
C ASP A 12 1.41 8.26 -4.10
N CYS A 13 1.81 8.53 -2.85
CA CYS A 13 1.09 8.08 -1.66
C CYS A 13 -0.30 8.71 -1.60
N ARG A 14 -0.39 10.01 -1.92
CA ARG A 14 -1.67 10.71 -1.93
C ARG A 14 -2.60 10.23 -3.02
N ILE A 15 -2.05 9.87 -4.19
CA ILE A 15 -2.84 9.31 -5.30
C ILE A 15 -3.41 7.95 -4.88
N LEU A 16 -2.57 7.07 -4.33
CA LEU A 16 -3.03 5.76 -3.87
C LEU A 16 -4.13 5.90 -2.83
N SER A 17 -3.93 6.76 -1.84
CA SER A 17 -4.90 7.01 -0.77
C SER A 17 -6.22 7.54 -1.32
N ALA A 18 -6.15 8.47 -2.29
CA ALA A 18 -7.35 9.03 -2.90
C ALA A 18 -8.17 7.98 -3.65
N VAL A 19 -7.51 7.06 -4.34
CA VAL A 19 -8.21 5.97 -5.04
C VAL A 19 -8.88 5.05 -4.03
N LEU A 20 -8.21 4.71 -2.94
CA LEU A 20 -8.77 3.85 -1.90
C LEU A 20 -9.92 4.52 -1.15
N ASP A 21 -10.03 5.85 -1.20
CA ASP A 21 -11.12 6.62 -0.59
C ASP A 21 -12.33 6.79 -1.51
N LEU A 22 -12.25 6.36 -2.78
CA LEU A 22 -13.41 6.39 -3.67
C LEU A 22 -14.48 5.44 -3.12
N GLN A 23 -15.73 5.90 -3.11
CA GLN A 23 -16.83 5.20 -2.44
C GLN A 23 -16.92 3.70 -2.80
N THR A 24 -16.85 3.38 -4.09
CA THR A 24 -16.93 1.99 -4.54
C THR A 24 -15.71 1.18 -4.15
N VAL A 25 -14.54 1.79 -4.17
CA VAL A 25 -13.29 1.12 -3.80
C VAL A 25 -13.23 0.90 -2.30
N THR A 26 -13.60 1.93 -1.52
CA THR A 26 -13.62 1.84 -0.05
C THR A 26 -14.47 0.68 0.41
N LYS A 27 -15.67 0.54 -0.15
CA LYS A 27 -16.57 -0.55 0.24
C LYS A 27 -15.95 -1.92 -0.06
N TYR A 28 -15.36 -2.08 -1.23
CA TYR A 28 -14.69 -3.33 -1.59
C TYR A 28 -13.53 -3.64 -0.63
N MET A 29 -12.73 -2.63 -0.31
CA MET A 29 -11.59 -2.82 0.58
C MET A 29 -12.05 -3.18 2.01
N GLU A 30 -13.07 -2.50 2.52
CA GLU A 30 -13.61 -2.79 3.84
C GLU A 30 -14.16 -4.21 3.94
N ASP A 31 -14.79 -4.69 2.87
CA ASP A 31 -15.40 -6.03 2.85
C ASP A 31 -14.36 -7.15 2.72
N ASN A 32 -13.18 -6.85 2.19
CA ASN A 32 -12.20 -7.88 1.84
C ASN A 32 -10.85 -7.75 2.55
N PHE A 33 -10.53 -6.56 3.05
CA PHE A 33 -9.22 -6.27 3.65
C PHE A 33 -9.36 -5.44 4.91
N GLU A 34 -8.35 -5.50 5.75
CA GLU A 34 -8.15 -4.56 6.86
C GLU A 34 -6.94 -3.70 6.50
N ILE A 35 -7.15 -2.40 6.31
CA ILE A 35 -6.11 -1.49 5.87
C ILE A 35 -5.52 -0.74 7.06
N LEU A 36 -4.19 -0.76 7.16
CA LEU A 36 -3.44 0.03 8.13
C LEU A 36 -2.47 0.94 7.39
N TYR A 37 -2.63 2.25 7.58
CA TYR A 37 -1.71 3.24 7.03
C TYR A 37 -0.57 3.46 8.03
N ILE A 38 0.66 3.33 7.55
CA ILE A 38 1.84 3.50 8.38
C ILE A 38 2.60 4.72 7.89
N ASP A 39 2.58 5.77 8.70
CA ASP A 39 3.25 7.03 8.40
C ASP A 39 4.75 6.88 8.64
N LEU A 40 5.54 7.21 7.65
CA LEU A 40 7.00 7.16 7.74
C LEU A 40 7.61 8.53 8.03
N GLY A 41 6.77 9.59 8.14
CA GLY A 41 7.25 10.94 8.32
C GLY A 41 8.18 11.32 7.16
N ARG A 42 9.39 11.75 7.49
CA ARG A 42 10.43 12.02 6.49
C ARG A 42 11.49 10.91 6.53
N TYR A 43 11.02 9.65 6.56
CA TYR A 43 11.85 8.46 6.76
C TYR A 43 12.50 8.45 8.15
N ASP A 44 11.78 8.95 9.14
CA ASP A 44 12.28 9.07 10.50
C ASP A 44 11.38 8.44 11.57
N ILE A 45 10.23 7.89 11.17
CA ILE A 45 9.36 7.16 12.08
C ILE A 45 8.92 5.85 11.44
N ASN A 46 8.64 4.86 12.28
CA ASN A 46 8.17 3.53 11.86
C ASN A 46 9.08 2.80 10.86
N MET A 47 10.33 3.23 10.73
CA MET A 47 11.25 2.63 9.77
C MET A 47 11.59 1.18 10.08
N SER A 48 11.51 0.79 11.36
CA SER A 48 11.74 -0.60 11.76
C SER A 48 10.70 -1.55 11.16
N LEU A 49 9.49 -1.07 10.90
CA LEU A 49 8.46 -1.88 10.25
C LEU A 49 8.79 -2.14 8.78
N MET A 50 9.32 -1.14 8.06
CA MET A 50 9.81 -1.37 6.70
C MET A 50 10.92 -2.40 6.69
N GLU A 51 11.88 -2.26 7.60
CA GLU A 51 13.00 -3.18 7.71
C GLU A 51 12.53 -4.60 8.00
N PHE A 52 11.50 -4.74 8.83
CA PHE A 52 10.91 -6.04 9.13
C PHE A 52 10.43 -6.78 7.88
N PHE A 53 9.96 -6.04 6.88
CA PHE A 53 9.51 -6.60 5.60
C PHE A 53 10.58 -6.54 4.50
N ASP A 54 11.84 -6.28 4.86
CA ASP A 54 12.96 -6.20 3.93
C ASP A 54 12.80 -5.12 2.87
N ILE A 55 12.12 -4.02 3.23
CA ILE A 55 11.92 -2.89 2.32
C ILE A 55 12.92 -1.79 2.67
N MET A 56 13.70 -1.40 1.68
CA MET A 56 14.71 -0.35 1.85
C MET A 56 14.11 1.02 1.54
N PRO A 57 14.38 2.06 2.35
CA PRO A 57 13.79 3.39 2.14
C PRO A 57 14.06 3.99 0.77
N GLN A 58 15.25 3.76 0.23
CA GLN A 58 15.64 4.32 -1.06
C GLN A 58 14.90 3.70 -2.24
N GLN A 59 14.13 2.65 -2.02
CA GLN A 59 13.36 2.01 -3.09
C GLN A 59 12.03 2.71 -3.38
N GLY A 60 11.72 3.75 -2.61
CA GLY A 60 10.55 4.59 -2.84
C GLY A 60 9.31 4.17 -2.08
N ILE A 61 8.35 5.07 -2.03
CA ILE A 61 7.02 4.88 -1.43
C ILE A 61 5.96 5.37 -2.41
N PRO A 62 4.69 4.97 -2.30
CA PRO A 62 4.14 4.11 -1.24
C PRO A 62 4.56 2.65 -1.41
N ARG A 63 4.66 1.95 -0.30
CA ARG A 63 4.87 0.50 -0.30
C ARG A 63 3.62 -0.17 0.25
N VAL A 64 3.18 -1.22 -0.41
CA VAL A 64 1.97 -1.96 -0.02
C VAL A 64 2.36 -3.38 0.30
N VAL A 65 2.06 -3.81 1.53
CA VAL A 65 2.30 -5.18 1.98
C VAL A 65 0.94 -5.82 2.25
N ILE A 66 0.62 -6.88 1.53
CA ILE A 66 -0.64 -7.60 1.68
C ILE A 66 -0.35 -8.92 2.39
N LEU A 67 -0.95 -9.07 3.56
CA LEU A 67 -0.76 -10.27 4.40
C LEU A 67 -2.01 -11.13 4.35
N ASN A 68 -1.82 -12.46 4.33
CA ASN A 68 -2.94 -13.37 4.52
C ASN A 68 -3.23 -13.54 6.01
N LYS A 69 -4.19 -14.39 6.36
CA LYS A 69 -4.56 -14.63 7.75
C LYS A 69 -3.44 -15.25 8.58
N ASP A 70 -2.48 -15.90 7.93
CA ASP A 70 -1.31 -16.49 8.59
C ASP A 70 -0.12 -15.52 8.62
N LYS A 71 -0.34 -14.26 8.23
CA LYS A 71 0.65 -13.19 8.22
C LYS A 71 1.80 -13.42 7.23
N GLU A 72 1.52 -14.16 6.17
CA GLU A 72 2.45 -14.33 5.08
C GLU A 72 2.24 -13.21 4.04
N VAL A 73 3.33 -12.70 3.46
CA VAL A 73 3.26 -11.64 2.47
C VAL A 73 2.88 -12.23 1.12
N LEU A 74 1.72 -11.84 0.61
CA LEU A 74 1.20 -12.35 -0.66
C LEU A 74 1.83 -11.67 -1.87
N ASN A 75 2.24 -10.42 -1.74
CA ASN A 75 2.71 -9.60 -2.85
C ASN A 75 4.19 -9.25 -2.75
N ILE A 76 5.00 -10.17 -2.29
CA ILE A 76 6.42 -9.88 -2.01
C ILE A 76 7.16 -9.29 -3.22
N LYS A 77 6.76 -9.65 -4.44
CA LYS A 77 7.39 -9.14 -5.66
C LYS A 77 6.87 -7.77 -6.10
N ASP A 78 5.70 -7.37 -5.57
CA ASP A 78 4.97 -6.19 -6.05
C ASP A 78 4.72 -5.16 -4.97
N THR A 79 5.49 -5.18 -3.86
CA THR A 79 5.29 -4.20 -2.79
C THR A 79 5.52 -2.76 -3.26
N GLY A 80 6.33 -2.56 -4.27
CA GLY A 80 6.66 -1.25 -4.82
C GLY A 80 5.86 -0.85 -6.06
N GLU A 81 4.81 -1.59 -6.41
CA GLU A 81 4.03 -1.36 -7.63
C GLU A 81 3.53 0.07 -7.73
N TRP A 82 3.13 0.68 -6.62
CA TRP A 82 2.48 1.99 -6.61
C TRP A 82 3.41 3.15 -6.33
N THR A 83 4.73 2.94 -6.37
CA THR A 83 5.68 4.05 -6.31
C THR A 83 5.53 4.99 -7.51
N THR A 84 4.82 4.55 -8.55
CA THR A 84 4.49 5.35 -9.72
C THR A 84 2.98 5.58 -9.86
N ALA A 85 2.26 5.63 -8.75
CA ALA A 85 0.79 5.70 -8.75
C ALA A 85 0.24 6.87 -9.55
N ARG A 86 0.92 8.02 -9.54
CA ARG A 86 0.44 9.20 -10.28
C ARG A 86 0.46 9.01 -11.80
N SER A 87 1.14 7.98 -12.30
CA SER A 87 1.17 7.63 -13.73
C SER A 87 0.25 6.46 -14.06
N ARG A 88 -0.56 6.02 -13.10
CA ARG A 88 -1.40 4.83 -13.23
C ARG A 88 -2.88 5.21 -13.12
N THR A 89 -3.75 4.38 -13.69
CA THR A 89 -5.19 4.63 -13.66
C THR A 89 -5.79 4.10 -12.35
N LYS A 90 -6.96 4.66 -12.00
CA LYS A 90 -7.73 4.19 -10.83
C LYS A 90 -8.08 2.72 -10.96
N GLN A 91 -8.42 2.30 -12.18
CA GLN A 91 -8.81 0.91 -12.44
C GLN A 91 -7.64 -0.04 -12.25
N GLU A 92 -6.44 0.35 -12.66
CA GLU A 92 -5.24 -0.46 -12.45
C GLU A 92 -4.99 -0.69 -10.96
N ILE A 93 -5.15 0.35 -10.15
CA ILE A 93 -4.96 0.26 -8.70
C ILE A 93 -6.00 -0.69 -8.09
N PHE A 94 -7.25 -0.55 -8.49
CA PHE A 94 -8.31 -1.41 -7.99
C PHE A 94 -8.09 -2.86 -8.40
N ASN A 95 -7.72 -3.09 -9.66
CA ASN A 95 -7.43 -4.44 -10.16
C ASN A 95 -6.32 -5.12 -9.36
N TYR A 96 -5.31 -4.37 -8.96
CA TYR A 96 -4.21 -4.90 -8.18
C TYR A 96 -4.72 -5.55 -6.87
N PHE A 97 -5.56 -4.83 -6.14
CA PHE A 97 -6.09 -5.36 -4.89
C PHE A 97 -7.04 -6.53 -5.11
N GLN A 98 -7.78 -6.51 -6.21
CA GLN A 98 -8.66 -7.64 -6.54
C GLN A 98 -7.90 -8.93 -6.80
N GLU A 99 -6.68 -8.83 -7.35
CA GLU A 99 -5.84 -10.01 -7.59
C GLU A 99 -5.38 -10.67 -6.28
N TYR A 100 -5.26 -9.90 -5.20
CA TYR A 100 -4.77 -10.43 -3.93
C TYR A 100 -5.88 -10.74 -2.92
N LYS A 101 -7.10 -10.69 -3.35
CA LYS A 101 -8.23 -11.09 -2.49
C LYS A 101 -8.18 -12.59 -2.23
N GLU A 102 -8.30 -12.95 -0.97
CA GLU A 102 -8.38 -14.36 -0.58
C GLU A 102 -9.82 -14.88 -0.58
#